data_5aa876b9f3dd9f15dc8d8c67bc8ea8e8
#
_entry.id   5aa876b9f3dd9f15dc8d8c67bc8ea8e8
#
_cell.length_a   1.000
_cell.length_b   1.000
_cell.length_c   1.000
_cell.angle_alpha   90.00
_cell.angle_beta   90.00
_cell.angle_gamma   90.00
#
_symmetry.space_group_name_H-M   'P 1'
#
loop_
_entity.id
_entity.type
_entity.pdbx_description
1 polymer ?
#
loop_
_entity_poly.entity_id
_entity_poly.type
_entity_poly.pdbx_seq_one_letter_code
_entity_poly.pdbx_strand_id
1 'polypeptide(L)'
;MKFVARVAVGMFLVATAAPTASLADPGQHDAMRHYNQPNAQPHHAAPRASHVRARAAKKRHVAAAPKAAPLIGGGFAAAGHPRWVSVARQYKGTNPTGRRSLWCADFLNLVLKKSGMEGTSSSMAKSFASYGTRIPGPKVGAIAILSRGKGGGHVGIVTGIDDNGNPILISGNHNNTVAEASYARGRIIAYVWPNA
;
A
#
# COMPACT_ATOMS: atom_id res chain seq x y z
N MET A 1 54.95 -61.53 -2.21
CA MET A 1 54.78 -60.20 -2.81
C MET A 1 54.11 -59.32 -1.78
N LYS A 2 54.81 -58.40 -1.16
CA LYS A 2 54.28 -57.53 -0.10
C LYS A 2 54.12 -56.10 -0.68
N PHE A 3 52.86 -55.65 -0.84
CA PHE A 3 52.58 -54.28 -1.26
C PHE A 3 52.59 -53.38 -0.01
N VAL A 4 53.47 -52.42 -0.02
CA VAL A 4 53.58 -51.36 1.03
C VAL A 4 52.76 -50.16 0.53
N ALA A 5 51.67 -49.84 1.23
CA ALA A 5 50.86 -48.64 0.96
C ALA A 5 51.53 -47.44 1.64
N ARG A 6 51.89 -46.43 0.86
CA ARG A 6 52.36 -45.11 1.36
C ARG A 6 51.16 -44.22 1.67
N VAL A 7 51.03 -43.85 2.94
CA VAL A 7 50.06 -42.82 3.40
C VAL A 7 50.73 -41.46 3.20
N ALA A 8 50.11 -40.63 2.37
CA ALA A 8 50.48 -39.23 2.21
C ALA A 8 49.70 -38.37 3.25
N VAL A 9 50.42 -37.75 4.17
CA VAL A 9 49.87 -36.80 5.11
C VAL A 9 49.77 -35.45 4.41
N GLY A 10 48.56 -35.04 4.07
CA GLY A 10 48.24 -33.73 3.55
C GLY A 10 48.09 -32.71 4.68
N MET A 11 49.01 -31.76 4.69
CA MET A 11 49.05 -30.66 5.64
C MET A 11 48.05 -29.59 5.17
N PHE A 12 46.88 -29.46 5.86
CA PHE A 12 45.92 -28.41 5.62
C PHE A 12 46.41 -27.11 6.26
N LEU A 13 46.72 -26.14 5.42
CA LEU A 13 46.99 -24.77 5.82
C LEU A 13 45.64 -24.06 6.08
N VAL A 14 45.34 -23.79 7.33
CA VAL A 14 44.16 -22.97 7.69
C VAL A 14 44.53 -21.50 7.53
N ALA A 15 44.06 -20.87 6.48
CA ALA A 15 44.14 -19.43 6.30
C ALA A 15 43.01 -18.75 7.14
N THR A 16 43.40 -18.09 8.22
CA THR A 16 42.53 -17.22 9.00
C THR A 16 42.31 -15.91 8.24
N ALA A 17 41.17 -15.74 7.60
CA ALA A 17 40.74 -14.46 7.05
C ALA A 17 40.22 -13.57 8.18
N ALA A 18 40.89 -12.42 8.39
CA ALA A 18 40.42 -11.36 9.28
C ALA A 18 39.11 -10.74 8.74
N PRO A 19 38.15 -10.34 9.60
CA PRO A 19 36.97 -9.63 9.14
C PRO A 19 37.35 -8.21 8.73
N THR A 20 37.18 -7.88 7.45
CA THR A 20 37.21 -6.50 6.97
C THR A 20 36.03 -5.75 7.55
N ALA A 21 36.26 -4.73 8.35
CA ALA A 21 35.26 -3.79 8.82
C ALA A 21 34.64 -3.08 7.60
N SER A 22 33.39 -3.36 7.36
CA SER A 22 32.58 -2.63 6.37
C SER A 22 32.30 -1.23 6.90
N LEU A 23 32.90 -0.23 6.27
CA LEU A 23 32.54 1.18 6.47
C LEU A 23 31.06 1.37 6.23
N ALA A 24 30.36 1.84 7.25
CA ALA A 24 28.95 2.19 7.15
C ALA A 24 28.79 3.34 6.15
N ASP A 25 27.98 3.12 5.13
CA ASP A 25 27.57 4.13 4.16
C ASP A 25 26.66 5.15 4.86
N PRO A 26 27.02 6.45 4.96
CA PRO A 26 26.21 7.48 5.62
C PRO A 26 25.00 7.92 4.78
N GLY A 27 24.76 7.33 3.58
CA GLY A 27 23.72 7.78 2.64
C GLY A 27 22.29 7.28 2.92
N GLN A 28 22.06 6.37 3.87
CA GLN A 28 20.73 5.73 4.02
C GLN A 28 19.76 6.46 4.97
N HIS A 29 20.15 7.54 5.62
CA HIS A 29 19.26 8.25 6.56
C HIS A 29 18.36 9.30 5.92
N ASP A 30 18.60 9.71 4.67
CA ASP A 30 17.82 10.77 4.02
C ASP A 30 16.53 10.29 3.33
N ALA A 31 16.42 9.00 3.03
CA ALA A 31 15.23 8.45 2.36
C ALA A 31 13.94 8.45 3.21
N MET A 32 14.05 8.65 4.53
CA MET A 32 12.89 8.65 5.42
C MET A 32 12.22 10.03 5.62
N ARG A 33 12.92 11.13 5.31
CA ARG A 33 12.38 12.49 5.52
C ARG A 33 11.37 12.92 4.45
N HIS A 34 11.48 12.39 3.23
CA HIS A 34 10.63 12.84 2.12
C HIS A 34 9.25 12.17 2.02
N TYR A 35 8.97 11.18 2.86
CA TYR A 35 7.68 10.46 2.77
C TYR A 35 6.52 11.16 3.50
N ASN A 36 6.83 12.08 4.41
CA ASN A 36 5.81 12.76 5.21
C ASN A 36 5.48 14.17 4.70
N GLN A 37 6.03 14.59 3.57
CA GLN A 37 5.66 15.85 2.95
C GLN A 37 4.48 15.62 1.99
N PRO A 38 3.38 16.36 2.15
CA PRO A 38 2.36 16.46 1.12
C PRO A 38 3.02 17.07 -0.11
N ASN A 39 2.66 16.56 -1.29
CA ASN A 39 3.09 17.05 -2.58
C ASN A 39 2.83 18.56 -2.67
N ALA A 40 3.83 19.38 -2.33
CA ALA A 40 3.73 20.83 -2.38
C ALA A 40 3.78 21.24 -3.85
N GLN A 41 2.63 21.55 -4.42
CA GLN A 41 2.57 22.33 -5.65
C GLN A 41 3.00 23.78 -5.32
N PRO A 42 3.70 24.48 -6.22
CA PRO A 42 4.13 25.85 -5.98
C PRO A 42 2.91 26.77 -5.89
N HIS A 43 2.71 27.33 -4.71
CA HIS A 43 1.71 28.35 -4.50
C HIS A 43 2.21 29.68 -5.10
N HIS A 44 1.54 30.14 -6.14
CA HIS A 44 1.63 31.53 -6.56
C HIS A 44 1.14 32.42 -5.42
N ALA A 45 2.00 33.32 -4.98
CA ALA A 45 1.68 34.32 -3.99
C ALA A 45 0.62 35.28 -4.54
N ALA A 46 -0.48 35.45 -3.81
CA ALA A 46 -1.44 36.52 -3.97
C ALA A 46 -1.50 37.35 -2.69
N PRO A 47 -1.77 38.70 -2.76
CA PRO A 47 -1.44 39.65 -1.74
C PRO A 47 -2.42 39.62 -0.56
N ARG A 48 -1.86 39.99 0.61
CA ARG A 48 -2.59 40.27 1.86
C ARG A 48 -3.64 41.35 1.66
N ALA A 49 -4.89 41.03 1.97
CA ALA A 49 -5.89 42.03 2.36
C ALA A 49 -6.43 41.67 3.74
N SER A 50 -6.41 42.68 4.59
CA SER A 50 -6.77 42.69 6.02
C SER A 50 -8.28 42.83 6.21
N HIS A 51 -8.74 42.30 7.38
CA HIS A 51 -9.98 42.62 8.11
C HIS A 51 -11.30 42.05 7.60
N VAL A 52 -12.11 41.38 8.42
CA VAL A 52 -12.96 41.83 9.53
C VAL A 52 -13.69 40.60 10.13
N ARG A 53 -13.83 40.61 11.46
CA ARG A 53 -14.62 39.67 12.25
C ARG A 53 -16.09 39.61 11.81
N ALA A 54 -16.63 38.40 11.59
CA ALA A 54 -18.05 38.15 11.84
C ALA A 54 -18.19 36.71 12.40
N ARG A 55 -18.55 36.64 13.68
CA ARG A 55 -19.03 35.39 14.30
C ARG A 55 -20.41 35.07 13.70
N ALA A 56 -20.53 33.97 13.00
CA ALA A 56 -21.82 33.36 12.74
C ALA A 56 -21.72 31.87 13.13
N ALA A 57 -22.43 31.52 14.18
CA ALA A 57 -22.64 30.15 14.60
C ALA A 57 -23.41 29.41 13.52
N LYS A 58 -22.73 28.49 12.79
CA LYS A 58 -23.40 27.64 11.79
C LYS A 58 -23.65 26.28 12.43
N LYS A 59 -24.94 26.01 12.66
CA LYS A 59 -25.50 24.72 13.11
C LYS A 59 -24.87 23.58 12.31
N ARG A 60 -24.28 22.61 12.99
CA ARG A 60 -23.84 21.35 12.42
C ARG A 60 -25.07 20.56 11.98
N HIS A 61 -25.34 20.51 10.70
CA HIS A 61 -26.20 19.47 10.14
C HIS A 61 -25.38 18.17 10.15
N VAL A 62 -25.74 17.29 11.06
CA VAL A 62 -25.34 15.88 11.00
C VAL A 62 -26.07 15.30 9.80
N ALA A 63 -25.37 15.13 8.70
CA ALA A 63 -25.89 14.38 7.56
C ALA A 63 -26.04 12.91 7.99
N ALA A 64 -27.28 12.44 8.02
CA ALA A 64 -27.61 11.05 8.26
C ALA A 64 -26.91 10.17 7.23
N ALA A 65 -26.28 9.10 7.69
CA ALA A 65 -25.71 8.09 6.83
C ALA A 65 -26.79 7.53 5.90
N PRO A 66 -26.49 7.33 4.60
CA PRO A 66 -27.44 6.74 3.69
C PRO A 66 -27.75 5.30 4.15
N LYS A 67 -29.05 5.01 4.37
CA LYS A 67 -29.56 3.67 4.64
C LYS A 67 -29.09 2.73 3.52
N ALA A 68 -28.40 1.67 3.93
CA ALA A 68 -27.96 0.61 3.03
C ALA A 68 -29.18 0.00 2.32
N ALA A 69 -29.21 0.11 1.00
CA ALA A 69 -30.15 -0.63 0.17
C ALA A 69 -29.84 -2.13 0.24
N PRO A 70 -30.84 -3.02 0.16
CA PRO A 70 -30.62 -4.46 0.23
C PRO A 70 -29.84 -4.94 -1.00
N LEU A 71 -28.77 -5.70 -0.74
CA LEU A 71 -27.93 -6.31 -1.77
C LEU A 71 -28.63 -7.53 -2.33
N ILE A 72 -29.27 -7.39 -3.49
CA ILE A 72 -29.75 -8.52 -4.28
C ILE A 72 -28.66 -8.92 -5.27
N GLY A 73 -28.29 -10.19 -5.22
CA GLY A 73 -27.79 -11.03 -6.29
C GLY A 73 -26.60 -10.58 -7.14
N GLY A 74 -25.65 -11.50 -7.31
CA GLY A 74 -24.49 -11.40 -8.17
C GLY A 74 -24.74 -10.74 -9.51
N GLY A 75 -24.03 -9.62 -9.75
CA GLY A 75 -23.95 -8.94 -11.01
C GLY A 75 -22.59 -8.26 -11.12
N PHE A 76 -21.89 -8.52 -12.21
CA PHE A 76 -20.76 -7.71 -12.62
C PHE A 76 -21.24 -6.26 -12.73
N ALA A 77 -20.65 -5.35 -11.99
CA ALA A 77 -21.01 -3.94 -12.05
C ALA A 77 -20.84 -3.43 -13.49
N ALA A 78 -21.83 -2.70 -13.96
CA ALA A 78 -21.80 -2.00 -15.25
C ALA A 78 -20.57 -1.08 -15.29
N ALA A 79 -19.54 -1.46 -16.06
CA ALA A 79 -18.34 -0.75 -16.47
C ALA A 79 -17.06 -1.62 -16.40
N GLY A 80 -17.12 -2.94 -16.60
CA GLY A 80 -15.92 -3.77 -16.82
C GLY A 80 -14.94 -3.90 -15.65
N HIS A 81 -15.24 -3.36 -14.46
CA HIS A 81 -14.36 -3.43 -13.28
C HIS A 81 -14.90 -4.42 -12.24
N PRO A 82 -14.00 -5.13 -11.53
CA PRO A 82 -14.40 -6.00 -10.43
C PRO A 82 -15.20 -5.24 -9.36
N ARG A 83 -16.19 -5.92 -8.76
CA ARG A 83 -17.08 -5.34 -7.75
C ARG A 83 -16.36 -4.62 -6.61
N TRP A 84 -15.24 -5.16 -6.15
CA TRP A 84 -14.47 -4.56 -5.06
C TRP A 84 -13.86 -3.20 -5.40
N VAL A 85 -13.59 -2.92 -6.68
CA VAL A 85 -13.17 -1.58 -7.13
C VAL A 85 -14.30 -0.58 -6.93
N SER A 86 -15.52 -0.92 -7.37
CA SER A 86 -16.69 -0.06 -7.20
C SER A 86 -17.04 0.16 -5.73
N VAL A 87 -16.95 -0.90 -4.91
CA VAL A 87 -17.15 -0.81 -3.46
C VAL A 87 -16.11 0.11 -2.82
N ALA A 88 -14.83 -0.02 -3.19
CA ALA A 88 -13.78 0.83 -2.64
C ALA A 88 -14.02 2.31 -2.94
N ARG A 89 -14.46 2.64 -4.16
CA ARG A 89 -14.73 4.01 -4.61
C ARG A 89 -15.85 4.70 -3.82
N GLN A 90 -16.81 3.95 -3.28
CA GLN A 90 -17.88 4.51 -2.43
C GLN A 90 -17.36 5.15 -1.14
N TYR A 91 -16.15 4.77 -0.71
CA TYR A 91 -15.53 5.29 0.52
C TYR A 91 -14.57 6.46 0.29
N LYS A 92 -14.38 6.94 -0.96
CA LYS A 92 -13.46 8.07 -1.23
C LYS A 92 -13.79 9.29 -0.36
N GLY A 93 -12.75 9.90 0.19
CA GLY A 93 -12.86 11.06 1.07
C GLY A 93 -13.28 10.74 2.51
N THR A 94 -13.55 9.47 2.86
CA THR A 94 -13.97 9.06 4.20
C THR A 94 -12.88 8.26 4.92
N ASN A 95 -13.07 8.06 6.23
CA ASN A 95 -12.32 7.10 7.04
C ASN A 95 -13.31 6.09 7.65
N PRO A 96 -13.60 4.98 6.97
CA PRO A 96 -14.61 4.03 7.41
C PRO A 96 -14.16 3.14 8.58
N THR A 97 -12.87 3.19 8.94
CA THR A 97 -12.31 2.35 10.02
C THR A 97 -12.32 3.07 11.36
N GLY A 98 -12.43 4.38 11.40
CA GLY A 98 -12.30 5.21 12.60
C GLY A 98 -10.88 5.26 13.19
N ARG A 99 -9.92 4.53 12.63
CA ARG A 99 -8.52 4.50 13.11
C ARG A 99 -7.76 5.74 12.64
N ARG A 100 -6.85 6.22 13.47
CA ARG A 100 -6.05 7.42 13.15
C ARG A 100 -4.90 7.15 12.17
N SER A 101 -4.38 5.91 12.13
CA SER A 101 -3.22 5.57 11.29
C SER A 101 -3.15 4.07 11.00
N LEU A 102 -2.36 3.70 9.97
CA LEU A 102 -2.01 2.31 9.61
C LEU A 102 -3.22 1.41 9.29
N TRP A 103 -4.27 1.95 8.70
CA TRP A 103 -5.51 1.23 8.44
C TRP A 103 -5.76 0.89 6.95
N CYS A 104 -4.72 0.93 6.11
CA CYS A 104 -4.86 0.58 4.70
C CYS A 104 -5.28 -0.89 4.49
N ALA A 105 -4.76 -1.81 5.32
CA ALA A 105 -5.15 -3.22 5.28
C ALA A 105 -6.56 -3.45 5.84
N ASP A 106 -6.94 -2.76 6.92
CA ASP A 106 -8.29 -2.84 7.48
C ASP A 106 -9.34 -2.34 6.49
N PHE A 107 -9.04 -1.26 5.77
CA PHE A 107 -9.90 -0.76 4.69
C PHE A 107 -10.05 -1.80 3.58
N LEU A 108 -8.96 -2.44 3.16
CA LEU A 108 -9.03 -3.44 2.11
C LEU A 108 -9.82 -4.67 2.54
N ASN A 109 -9.64 -5.15 3.78
CA ASN A 109 -10.45 -6.21 4.37
C ASN A 109 -11.95 -5.83 4.39
N LEU A 110 -12.27 -4.58 4.76
CA LEU A 110 -13.65 -4.07 4.72
C LEU A 110 -14.24 -4.13 3.30
N VAL A 111 -13.48 -3.67 2.30
CA VAL A 111 -13.90 -3.68 0.89
C VAL A 111 -14.16 -5.09 0.40
N LEU A 112 -13.24 -6.02 0.67
CA LEU A 112 -13.39 -7.43 0.27
C LEU A 112 -14.64 -8.04 0.91
N LYS A 113 -14.82 -7.88 2.22
CA LYS A 113 -16.01 -8.36 2.94
C LYS A 113 -17.32 -7.78 2.35
N LYS A 114 -17.35 -6.48 2.05
CA LYS A 114 -18.51 -5.82 1.41
C LYS A 114 -18.72 -6.29 -0.02
N SER A 115 -17.72 -6.86 -0.63
CA SER A 115 -17.79 -7.45 -1.98
C SER A 115 -18.16 -8.95 -1.97
N GLY A 116 -18.39 -9.54 -0.78
CA GLY A 116 -18.71 -10.96 -0.62
C GLY A 116 -17.50 -11.87 -0.60
N MET A 117 -16.32 -11.32 -0.32
CA MET A 117 -15.05 -12.05 -0.30
C MET A 117 -14.47 -12.07 1.13
N GLU A 118 -13.77 -13.13 1.48
CA GLU A 118 -12.98 -13.17 2.69
C GLU A 118 -11.76 -12.24 2.57
N GLY A 119 -11.35 -11.61 3.68
CA GLY A 119 -10.11 -10.84 3.75
C GLY A 119 -8.96 -11.66 4.33
N THR A 120 -7.83 -10.98 4.61
CA THR A 120 -6.67 -11.63 5.24
C THR A 120 -6.81 -11.76 6.76
N SER A 121 -7.85 -11.19 7.36
CA SER A 121 -8.04 -11.08 8.82
C SER A 121 -6.86 -10.41 9.55
N SER A 122 -6.01 -9.68 8.83
CA SER A 122 -4.81 -9.02 9.35
C SER A 122 -4.81 -7.53 9.02
N SER A 123 -4.41 -6.70 9.97
CA SER A 123 -4.16 -5.26 9.75
C SER A 123 -2.82 -4.96 9.07
N MET A 124 -2.04 -5.98 8.71
CA MET A 124 -0.74 -5.84 8.06
C MET A 124 -0.88 -5.82 6.55
N ALA A 125 -0.41 -4.77 5.88
CA ALA A 125 -0.43 -4.67 4.42
C ALA A 125 0.26 -5.85 3.71
N LYS A 126 1.35 -6.38 4.29
CA LYS A 126 2.10 -7.51 3.74
C LYS A 126 1.31 -8.83 3.73
N SER A 127 0.27 -8.98 4.54
CA SER A 127 -0.56 -10.19 4.53
C SER A 127 -1.24 -10.43 3.19
N PHE A 128 -1.45 -9.37 2.42
CA PHE A 128 -2.03 -9.46 1.08
C PHE A 128 -1.08 -10.03 0.02
N ALA A 129 0.22 -10.16 0.30
CA ALA A 129 1.17 -10.72 -0.66
C ALA A 129 0.94 -12.21 -0.98
N SER A 130 0.24 -12.92 -0.09
CA SER A 130 -0.17 -14.33 -0.23
C SER A 130 -1.68 -14.52 -0.33
N TYR A 131 -2.46 -13.43 -0.50
CA TYR A 131 -3.92 -13.47 -0.46
C TYR A 131 -4.57 -14.14 -1.68
N GLY A 132 -3.90 -14.15 -2.81
CA GLY A 132 -4.43 -14.70 -4.06
C GLY A 132 -3.32 -15.08 -5.03
N THR A 133 -3.64 -15.06 -6.32
CA THR A 133 -2.66 -15.43 -7.36
C THR A 133 -1.77 -14.23 -7.68
N ARG A 134 -0.45 -14.39 -7.60
CA ARG A 134 0.51 -13.37 -8.04
C ARG A 134 0.42 -13.16 -9.55
N ILE A 135 0.46 -11.89 -9.97
CA ILE A 135 0.47 -11.49 -11.36
C ILE A 135 1.67 -10.58 -11.65
N PRO A 136 2.16 -10.55 -12.91
CA PRO A 136 3.42 -9.87 -13.24
C PRO A 136 3.34 -8.35 -13.24
N GLY A 137 2.15 -7.75 -13.27
CA GLY A 137 2.01 -6.30 -13.39
C GLY A 137 0.66 -5.76 -12.95
N PRO A 138 0.48 -4.44 -13.05
CA PRO A 138 -0.77 -3.80 -12.66
C PRO A 138 -1.91 -4.22 -13.60
N LYS A 139 -3.02 -4.61 -13.01
CA LYS A 139 -4.30 -4.88 -13.67
C LYS A 139 -5.40 -4.27 -12.80
N VAL A 140 -6.36 -3.58 -13.41
CA VAL A 140 -7.48 -3.00 -12.64
C VAL A 140 -8.19 -4.08 -11.84
N GLY A 141 -8.32 -3.86 -10.53
CA GLY A 141 -8.83 -4.84 -9.59
C GLY A 141 -7.75 -5.63 -8.85
N ALA A 142 -6.50 -5.68 -9.33
CA ALA A 142 -5.42 -6.30 -8.60
C ALA A 142 -5.11 -5.55 -7.29
N ILE A 143 -4.69 -6.28 -6.28
CA ILE A 143 -4.17 -5.72 -5.03
C ILE A 143 -2.67 -5.48 -5.23
N ALA A 144 -2.23 -4.25 -5.01
CA ALA A 144 -0.82 -3.86 -5.04
C ALA A 144 -0.30 -3.71 -3.62
N ILE A 145 0.80 -4.37 -3.32
CA ILE A 145 1.50 -4.32 -2.04
C ILE A 145 2.78 -3.51 -2.23
N LEU A 146 2.99 -2.48 -1.39
CA LEU A 146 4.12 -1.58 -1.46
C LEU A 146 5.02 -1.74 -0.24
N SER A 147 6.32 -1.59 -0.45
CA SER A 147 7.30 -1.49 0.64
C SER A 147 7.26 -0.10 1.30
N ARG A 148 7.41 -0.08 2.62
CA ARG A 148 7.69 1.12 3.45
C ARG A 148 8.94 0.91 4.31
N GLY A 149 9.98 0.27 3.77
CA GLY A 149 11.21 0.00 4.53
C GLY A 149 11.05 -1.11 5.58
N LYS A 150 11.82 -1.03 6.67
CA LYS A 150 12.07 -2.14 7.61
C LYS A 150 10.82 -2.69 8.34
N GLY A 151 9.76 -1.96 8.52
CA GLY A 151 8.64 -2.42 9.37
C GLY A 151 7.26 -2.22 8.76
N GLY A 152 7.17 -1.57 7.64
CA GLY A 152 5.87 -1.18 7.11
C GLY A 152 5.60 -1.64 5.69
N GLY A 153 4.34 -1.60 5.35
CA GLY A 153 3.85 -1.78 4.01
C GLY A 153 2.68 -0.84 3.77
N HIS A 154 2.31 -0.71 2.53
CA HIS A 154 1.05 -0.11 2.14
C HIS A 154 0.35 -1.08 1.19
N VAL A 155 -0.96 -0.99 1.11
CA VAL A 155 -1.76 -1.84 0.22
C VAL A 155 -2.92 -1.03 -0.35
N GLY A 156 -3.23 -1.28 -1.61
CA GLY A 156 -4.37 -0.68 -2.29
C GLY A 156 -4.83 -1.53 -3.46
N ILE A 157 -5.97 -1.18 -4.03
CA ILE A 157 -6.52 -1.82 -5.22
C ILE A 157 -6.14 -0.96 -6.43
N VAL A 158 -5.63 -1.58 -7.49
CA VAL A 158 -5.37 -0.90 -8.77
C VAL A 158 -6.70 -0.48 -9.39
N THR A 159 -6.85 0.81 -9.67
CA THR A 159 -8.03 1.40 -10.30
C THR A 159 -7.75 1.95 -11.69
N GLY A 160 -6.49 2.06 -12.05
CA GLY A 160 -6.02 2.55 -13.33
C GLY A 160 -4.50 2.51 -13.45
N ILE A 161 -4.01 3.03 -14.56
CA ILE A 161 -2.59 3.24 -14.86
C ILE A 161 -2.48 4.66 -15.40
N ASP A 162 -1.52 5.44 -14.89
CA ASP A 162 -1.25 6.79 -15.37
C ASP A 162 -0.45 6.80 -16.69
N ASP A 163 -0.29 7.96 -17.29
CA ASP A 163 0.41 8.14 -18.59
C ASP A 163 1.91 7.73 -18.52
N ASN A 164 2.48 7.68 -17.32
CA ASN A 164 3.85 7.21 -17.07
C ASN A 164 3.90 5.69 -16.81
N GLY A 165 2.76 5.02 -16.92
CA GLY A 165 2.62 3.58 -16.68
C GLY A 165 2.64 3.19 -15.19
N ASN A 166 2.53 4.14 -14.26
CA ASN A 166 2.43 3.83 -12.84
C ASN A 166 1.02 3.42 -12.45
N PRO A 167 0.83 2.47 -11.52
CA PRO A 167 -0.49 2.11 -11.06
C PRO A 167 -1.13 3.24 -10.23
N ILE A 168 -2.39 3.53 -10.53
CA ILE A 168 -3.25 4.34 -9.69
C ILE A 168 -3.92 3.38 -8.70
N LEU A 169 -3.77 3.63 -7.40
CA LEU A 169 -4.31 2.79 -6.35
C LEU A 169 -5.35 3.55 -5.54
N ILE A 170 -6.49 2.91 -5.29
CA ILE A 170 -7.39 3.32 -4.20
C ILE A 170 -6.96 2.62 -2.92
N SER A 171 -6.73 3.39 -1.87
CA SER A 171 -6.24 2.85 -0.59
C SER A 171 -6.76 3.66 0.59
N GLY A 172 -6.81 3.01 1.75
CA GLY A 172 -7.07 3.68 3.02
C GLY A 172 -5.82 4.32 3.61
N ASN A 173 -6.03 5.22 4.56
CA ASN A 173 -4.96 5.94 5.28
C ASN A 173 -4.08 6.83 4.38
N HIS A 174 -4.65 7.41 3.34
CA HIS A 174 -4.05 8.47 2.56
C HIS A 174 -4.51 9.82 3.14
N ASN A 175 -3.65 10.50 3.89
CA ASN A 175 -4.04 11.67 4.70
C ASN A 175 -5.29 11.41 5.56
N ASN A 176 -5.31 10.26 6.21
CA ASN A 176 -6.40 9.78 7.06
C ASN A 176 -7.76 9.62 6.33
N THR A 177 -7.77 9.49 5.02
CA THR A 177 -8.96 9.22 4.21
C THR A 177 -8.69 8.08 3.22
N VAL A 178 -9.74 7.63 2.55
CA VAL A 178 -9.63 6.81 1.35
C VAL A 178 -9.41 7.72 0.16
N ALA A 179 -8.36 7.48 -0.62
CA ALA A 179 -8.06 8.23 -1.83
C ALA A 179 -7.50 7.36 -2.94
N GLU A 180 -7.64 7.83 -4.18
CA GLU A 180 -6.91 7.33 -5.34
C GLU A 180 -5.66 8.19 -5.57
N ALA A 181 -4.50 7.53 -5.73
CA ALA A 181 -3.24 8.19 -6.03
C ALA A 181 -2.35 7.30 -6.90
N SER A 182 -1.50 7.93 -7.72
CA SER A 182 -0.46 7.23 -8.49
C SER A 182 0.71 6.86 -7.58
N TYR A 183 1.29 5.69 -7.83
CA TYR A 183 2.44 5.17 -7.07
C TYR A 183 3.52 4.66 -8.03
N ALA A 184 4.76 5.11 -7.83
CA ALA A 184 5.88 4.66 -8.64
C ALA A 184 6.00 3.12 -8.63
N ARG A 185 6.17 2.50 -9.80
CA ARG A 185 6.29 1.05 -9.98
C ARG A 185 7.37 0.41 -9.11
N GLY A 186 8.52 1.09 -8.96
CA GLY A 186 9.63 0.59 -8.16
C GLY A 186 9.31 0.42 -6.65
N ARG A 187 8.20 0.97 -6.18
CA ARG A 187 7.73 0.78 -4.80
C ARG A 187 6.84 -0.46 -4.63
N ILE A 188 6.35 -1.04 -5.72
CA ILE A 188 5.45 -2.19 -5.67
C ILE A 188 6.29 -3.47 -5.55
N ILE A 189 6.05 -4.25 -4.51
CA ILE A 189 6.71 -5.52 -4.26
C ILE A 189 5.92 -6.72 -4.77
N ALA A 190 4.62 -6.56 -4.93
CA ALA A 190 3.76 -7.59 -5.49
C ALA A 190 2.45 -7.01 -6.05
N TYR A 191 1.96 -7.63 -7.10
CA TYR A 191 0.56 -7.55 -7.52
C TYR A 191 -0.08 -8.92 -7.30
N VAL A 192 -1.27 -8.93 -6.72
CA VAL A 192 -2.01 -10.14 -6.40
C VAL A 192 -3.43 -10.00 -6.95
N TRP A 193 -3.88 -11.00 -7.71
CA TRP A 193 -5.27 -11.10 -8.13
C TRP A 193 -6.05 -11.84 -7.05
N PRO A 194 -7.12 -11.24 -6.49
CA PRO A 194 -7.97 -11.92 -5.52
C PRO A 194 -8.56 -13.19 -6.10
N ASN A 195 -8.48 -14.30 -5.38
CA ASN A 195 -9.21 -15.51 -5.71
C ASN A 195 -10.64 -15.33 -5.17
N ALA A 196 -11.62 -15.29 -6.08
CA ALA A 196 -13.05 -15.21 -5.75
C ALA A 196 -13.60 -16.62 -5.51
#